data_3cdeab51a65a6e8501b2785869d752e6
#
_entry.id   3cdeab51a65a6e8501b2785869d752e6
#
_cell.length_a   1.000
_cell.length_b   1.000
_cell.length_c   1.000
_cell.angle_alpha   90.00
_cell.angle_beta   90.00
_cell.angle_gamma   90.00
#
_symmetry.space_group_name_H-M   'P 1'
#
loop_
_entity.id
_entity.type
_entity.pdbx_description
1 polymer ?
#
loop_
_entity_poly.entity_id
_entity_poly.type
_entity_poly.pdbx_seq_one_letter_code
_entity_poly.pdbx_strand_id
1 'polypeptide(L)'
;MYSKQGETLRYLGLPFARVRTLLGKEKAWLGVNRSRRALTQENLNEVCELASDLGKYRSPTSENPRHEYYRTSPEAWLESILRRDIRKLDANLILSPIYNQFRTSNDKIDLLALRRDGRLVVIELKTQPDREMIFQAADYWRKIELQRRRGILQEADLFEGREILDEPVLVYLVAPALSFHRDYEFFARSLSPEIELWRFELHENWRAEIKVLARREFRDQLTGLTNL
;
A
#
# COMPACT_ATOMS: atom_id res chain seq x y z
N MET A 1 -5.48 -4.03 15.04
CA MET A 1 -4.85 -5.09 14.25
C MET A 1 -4.00 -5.93 15.20
N TYR A 2 -4.50 -7.11 15.54
CA TYR A 2 -3.83 -8.04 16.45
C TYR A 2 -2.73 -8.79 15.69
N SER A 3 -1.49 -8.65 16.08
CA SER A 3 -0.41 -9.49 15.59
C SER A 3 0.20 -10.22 16.80
N LYS A 4 0.76 -11.43 16.59
CA LYS A 4 1.57 -12.13 17.61
C LYS A 4 2.71 -11.27 18.19
N GLN A 5 2.96 -10.08 17.63
CA GLN A 5 3.99 -9.14 18.04
C GLN A 5 3.45 -7.87 18.73
N GLY A 6 2.15 -7.82 19.08
CA GLY A 6 1.52 -6.69 19.74
C GLY A 6 0.65 -5.81 18.84
N GLU A 7 0.07 -4.78 19.44
CA GLU A 7 -0.88 -3.87 18.80
C GLU A 7 -0.21 -2.55 18.42
N THR A 8 -0.64 -1.97 17.28
CA THR A 8 -0.14 -0.67 16.85
C THR A 8 -1.31 0.22 16.48
N LEU A 9 -1.42 1.35 17.15
CA LEU A 9 -2.37 2.41 16.80
C LEU A 9 -1.80 3.22 15.63
N ARG A 10 -2.64 3.45 14.63
CA ARG A 10 -2.28 4.21 13.43
C ARG A 10 -3.33 5.27 13.13
N TYR A 11 -2.89 6.45 12.72
CA TYR A 11 -3.74 7.49 12.16
C TYR A 11 -3.38 7.70 10.68
N LEU A 12 -4.32 7.48 9.78
CA LEU A 12 -4.10 7.53 8.32
C LEU A 12 -2.77 6.87 7.90
N GLY A 13 -2.59 5.60 8.35
CA GLY A 13 -1.40 4.79 8.06
C GLY A 13 -0.18 5.08 8.94
N LEU A 14 -0.08 6.24 9.59
CA LEU A 14 1.05 6.62 10.43
C LEU A 14 0.95 5.98 11.82
N PRO A 15 1.90 5.12 12.23
CA PRO A 15 1.92 4.54 13.57
C PRO A 15 2.34 5.59 14.60
N PHE A 16 1.56 5.73 15.68
CA PHE A 16 1.85 6.71 16.73
C PHE A 16 1.87 6.13 18.15
N ALA A 17 1.31 4.94 18.36
CA ALA A 17 1.47 4.20 19.62
C ALA A 17 1.55 2.70 19.34
N ARG A 18 2.26 1.97 20.20
CA ARG A 18 2.43 0.52 20.05
C ARG A 18 2.57 -0.15 21.41
N VAL A 19 1.90 -1.30 21.57
CA VAL A 19 2.08 -2.20 22.72
C VAL A 19 2.64 -3.52 22.21
N ARG A 20 3.61 -4.08 22.92
CA ARG A 20 4.19 -5.41 22.64
C ARG A 20 4.40 -6.16 23.94
N THR A 21 4.17 -7.47 23.89
CA THR A 21 4.59 -8.40 24.94
C THR A 21 5.99 -8.92 24.59
N LEU A 22 6.98 -8.61 25.42
CA LEU A 22 8.37 -9.05 25.29
C LEU A 22 8.75 -9.82 26.56
N LEU A 23 9.11 -11.10 26.44
CA LEU A 23 9.50 -11.95 27.58
C LEU A 23 8.46 -11.95 28.71
N GLY A 24 7.18 -12.01 28.38
CA GLY A 24 6.07 -11.99 29.33
C GLY A 24 5.77 -10.61 29.96
N LYS A 25 6.49 -9.55 29.56
CA LYS A 25 6.25 -8.18 30.03
C LYS A 25 5.70 -7.32 28.91
N GLU A 26 4.65 -6.56 29.20
CA GLU A 26 4.12 -5.57 28.29
C GLU A 26 5.01 -4.35 28.25
N LYS A 27 5.35 -3.91 27.03
CA LYS A 27 6.05 -2.66 26.76
C LYS A 27 5.24 -1.84 25.79
N ALA A 28 5.02 -0.58 26.12
CA ALA A 28 4.30 0.36 25.28
C ALA A 28 5.18 1.54 24.89
N TRP A 29 4.95 2.06 23.69
CA TRP A 29 5.64 3.23 23.15
C TRP A 29 4.63 4.21 22.55
N LEU A 30 4.95 5.49 22.68
CA LEU A 30 4.23 6.62 22.10
C LEU A 30 5.18 7.44 21.24
N GLY A 31 4.67 8.06 20.20
CA GLY A 31 5.38 9.01 19.35
C GLY A 31 5.52 8.58 17.91
N VAL A 32 5.84 9.54 17.06
CA VAL A 32 6.03 9.39 15.61
C VAL A 32 7.52 9.46 15.29
N ASN A 33 8.01 8.58 14.43
CA ASN A 33 9.40 8.59 13.97
C ASN A 33 10.44 8.65 15.12
N ARG A 34 11.26 9.71 15.15
CA ARG A 34 12.32 9.91 16.13
C ARG A 34 11.82 10.35 17.50
N SER A 35 10.57 10.80 17.62
CA SER A 35 9.97 11.21 18.90
C SER A 35 9.45 10.03 19.75
N ARG A 36 9.72 8.79 19.34
CA ARG A 36 9.25 7.60 20.05
C ARG A 36 9.89 7.50 21.43
N ARG A 37 9.03 7.35 22.45
CA ARG A 37 9.40 7.17 23.86
C ARG A 37 8.57 6.10 24.53
N ALA A 38 9.00 5.62 25.68
CA ALA A 38 8.20 4.68 26.46
C ALA A 38 6.88 5.35 26.90
N LEU A 39 5.79 4.60 26.80
CA LEU A 39 4.50 4.99 27.34
C LEU A 39 4.40 4.46 28.78
N THR A 40 4.15 5.36 29.71
CA THR A 40 3.98 5.10 31.14
C THR A 40 2.62 5.64 31.60
N GLN A 41 2.24 5.37 32.84
CA GLN A 41 1.01 5.97 33.39
C GLN A 41 1.10 7.50 33.49
N GLU A 42 2.28 8.04 33.71
CA GLU A 42 2.52 9.48 33.85
C GLU A 42 2.29 10.26 32.55
N ASN A 43 2.57 9.62 31.39
CA ASN A 43 2.43 10.26 30.07
C ASN A 43 1.27 9.69 29.23
N LEU A 44 0.34 8.98 29.83
CA LEU A 44 -0.80 8.37 29.13
C LEU A 44 -1.69 9.41 28.43
N ASN A 45 -1.84 10.59 29.02
CA ASN A 45 -2.64 11.69 28.44
C ASN A 45 -2.10 12.17 27.09
N GLU A 46 -0.77 12.07 26.89
CA GLU A 46 -0.13 12.47 25.64
C GLU A 46 -0.57 11.62 24.42
N VAL A 47 -1.15 10.43 24.65
CA VAL A 47 -1.73 9.63 23.57
C VAL A 47 -2.90 10.36 22.93
N CYS A 48 -3.77 10.97 23.75
CA CYS A 48 -4.93 11.74 23.28
C CYS A 48 -4.49 13.06 22.63
N GLU A 49 -3.49 13.73 23.19
CA GLU A 49 -2.93 14.95 22.63
C GLU A 49 -2.31 14.68 21.25
N LEU A 50 -1.48 13.64 21.14
CA LEU A 50 -0.87 13.25 19.86
C LEU A 50 -1.92 12.82 18.84
N ALA A 51 -2.98 12.10 19.25
CA ALA A 51 -4.09 11.73 18.37
C ALA A 51 -4.85 12.97 17.87
N SER A 52 -5.05 13.98 18.72
CA SER A 52 -5.66 15.27 18.38
C SER A 52 -4.80 16.04 17.36
N ASP A 53 -3.49 16.13 17.61
CA ASP A 53 -2.53 16.77 16.71
C ASP A 53 -2.49 16.08 15.34
N LEU A 54 -2.48 14.75 15.33
CA LEU A 54 -2.58 13.98 14.09
C LEU A 54 -3.89 14.29 13.36
N GLY A 55 -5.01 14.39 14.07
CA GLY A 55 -6.30 14.77 13.51
C GLY A 55 -6.27 16.16 12.84
N LYS A 56 -5.57 17.11 13.46
CA LYS A 56 -5.42 18.48 12.97
C LYS A 56 -4.47 18.57 11.77
N TYR A 57 -3.29 18.00 11.88
CA TYR A 57 -2.21 18.22 10.91
C TYR A 57 -2.14 17.15 9.82
N ARG A 58 -2.55 15.90 10.09
CA ARG A 58 -2.62 14.82 9.09
C ARG A 58 -4.04 14.69 8.53
N SER A 59 -4.61 15.79 8.07
CA SER A 59 -5.95 15.90 7.49
C SER A 59 -5.86 16.46 6.07
N PRO A 60 -6.74 16.01 5.14
CA PRO A 60 -6.86 16.64 3.81
C PRO A 60 -7.13 18.14 3.86
N THR A 61 -7.79 18.59 4.93
CA THR A 61 -8.16 20.00 5.18
C THR A 61 -7.16 20.72 6.08
N SER A 62 -5.98 20.16 6.32
CA SER A 62 -4.96 20.79 7.15
C SER A 62 -4.54 22.15 6.61
N GLU A 63 -4.59 23.17 7.46
CA GLU A 63 -4.13 24.53 7.13
C GLU A 63 -2.60 24.62 6.99
N ASN A 64 -1.87 23.61 7.47
CA ASN A 64 -0.41 23.53 7.39
C ASN A 64 0.09 22.28 6.66
N PRO A 65 0.08 22.26 5.32
CA PRO A 65 0.62 21.13 4.54
C PRO A 65 2.14 20.91 4.69
N ARG A 66 2.85 21.87 5.30
CA ARG A 66 4.29 21.75 5.59
C ARG A 66 4.58 21.07 6.92
N HIS A 67 3.56 20.84 7.76
CA HIS A 67 3.71 20.17 9.05
C HIS A 67 4.29 18.76 8.88
N GLU A 68 5.14 18.35 9.80
CA GLU A 68 5.79 17.04 9.77
C GLU A 68 4.78 15.89 9.59
N TYR A 69 3.68 15.90 10.35
CA TYR A 69 2.66 14.84 10.28
C TYR A 69 1.94 14.76 8.94
N TYR A 70 1.79 15.89 8.24
CA TYR A 70 1.23 15.89 6.89
C TYR A 70 2.17 15.24 5.87
N ARG A 71 3.47 15.47 6.01
CA ARG A 71 4.50 15.05 5.05
C ARG A 71 5.04 13.64 5.29
N THR A 72 4.99 13.17 6.55
CA THR A 72 5.55 11.86 6.94
C THR A 72 4.76 10.71 6.32
N SER A 73 5.47 9.76 5.70
CA SER A 73 4.94 8.51 5.14
C SER A 73 3.65 8.71 4.31
N PRO A 74 3.72 9.47 3.21
CA PRO A 74 2.55 9.75 2.39
C PRO A 74 2.01 8.48 1.71
N GLU A 75 2.86 7.50 1.33
CA GLU A 75 2.43 6.20 0.81
C GLU A 75 1.57 5.44 1.82
N ALA A 76 1.97 5.44 3.10
CA ALA A 76 1.17 4.79 4.14
C ALA A 76 -0.22 5.47 4.33
N TRP A 77 -0.31 6.77 4.05
CA TRP A 77 -1.58 7.48 4.03
C TRP A 77 -2.44 7.02 2.84
N LEU A 78 -1.87 7.00 1.64
CA LEU A 78 -2.56 6.51 0.44
C LEU A 78 -3.01 5.04 0.63
N GLU A 79 -2.11 4.18 1.12
CA GLU A 79 -2.42 2.78 1.49
C GLU A 79 -3.63 2.73 2.44
N SER A 80 -3.67 3.58 3.47
CA SER A 80 -4.75 3.56 4.46
C SER A 80 -6.11 3.97 3.88
N ILE A 81 -6.13 4.88 2.90
CA ILE A 81 -7.36 5.27 2.19
C ILE A 81 -7.86 4.11 1.33
N LEU A 82 -6.98 3.49 0.55
CA LEU A 82 -7.33 2.38 -0.33
C LEU A 82 -7.72 1.12 0.45
N ARG A 83 -7.12 0.89 1.64
CA ARG A 83 -7.54 -0.20 2.54
C ARG A 83 -8.95 -0.04 3.10
N ARG A 84 -9.43 1.18 3.24
CA ARG A 84 -10.82 1.43 3.67
C ARG A 84 -11.82 1.12 2.56
N ASP A 85 -11.48 1.45 1.34
CA ASP A 85 -12.31 1.16 0.17
C ASP A 85 -11.44 1.09 -1.10
N ILE A 86 -11.00 -0.11 -1.43
CA ILE A 86 -10.19 -0.38 -2.63
C ILE A 86 -10.96 -0.13 -3.92
N ARG A 87 -12.30 -0.15 -3.87
CA ARG A 87 -13.17 0.08 -5.04
C ARG A 87 -13.05 1.50 -5.58
N LYS A 88 -12.54 2.45 -4.77
CA LYS A 88 -12.18 3.79 -5.24
C LYS A 88 -11.07 3.78 -6.28
N LEU A 89 -10.18 2.79 -6.23
CA LEU A 89 -9.16 2.57 -7.25
C LEU A 89 -9.73 1.82 -8.46
N ASP A 90 -10.35 0.67 -8.18
CA ASP A 90 -11.04 -0.14 -9.19
C ASP A 90 -12.21 -0.89 -8.54
N ALA A 91 -13.43 -0.67 -9.07
CA ALA A 91 -14.66 -1.26 -8.56
C ALA A 91 -14.68 -2.80 -8.61
N ASN A 92 -13.78 -3.41 -9.39
CA ASN A 92 -13.64 -4.85 -9.50
C ASN A 92 -12.71 -5.47 -8.47
N LEU A 93 -12.03 -4.69 -7.62
CA LEU A 93 -11.09 -5.20 -6.65
C LEU A 93 -11.76 -5.57 -5.33
N ILE A 94 -11.25 -6.65 -4.74
CA ILE A 94 -11.57 -7.13 -3.40
C ILE A 94 -10.24 -7.24 -2.66
N LEU A 95 -10.12 -6.55 -1.52
CA LEU A 95 -8.90 -6.55 -0.73
C LEU A 95 -8.90 -7.73 0.24
N SER A 96 -7.76 -8.43 0.35
CA SER A 96 -7.60 -9.47 1.37
C SER A 96 -7.56 -8.87 2.77
N PRO A 97 -8.42 -9.32 3.70
CA PRO A 97 -8.38 -8.88 5.10
C PRO A 97 -7.16 -9.46 5.84
N ILE A 98 -6.62 -10.60 5.39
CA ILE A 98 -5.66 -11.44 6.14
C ILE A 98 -4.22 -11.24 5.69
N TYR A 99 -3.98 -10.43 4.67
CA TYR A 99 -2.68 -10.28 4.00
C TYR A 99 -1.47 -10.03 4.91
N ASN A 100 -1.67 -9.48 6.10
CA ASN A 100 -0.57 -9.23 7.05
C ASN A 100 0.14 -10.50 7.57
N GLN A 101 -0.45 -11.68 7.41
CA GLN A 101 0.15 -12.95 7.84
C GLN A 101 1.24 -13.46 6.87
N PHE A 102 1.22 -13.00 5.63
CA PHE A 102 2.16 -13.38 4.57
C PHE A 102 3.35 -12.42 4.41
N ARG A 103 3.48 -11.45 5.31
CA ARG A 103 4.68 -10.60 5.37
C ARG A 103 5.86 -11.44 5.81
N THR A 104 6.72 -11.79 4.88
CA THR A 104 8.10 -12.14 5.21
C THR A 104 8.79 -10.89 5.78
N SER A 105 9.69 -11.08 6.74
CA SER A 105 10.22 -10.04 7.63
C SER A 105 10.84 -8.81 6.96
N ASN A 106 11.14 -8.84 5.68
CA ASN A 106 11.83 -7.76 4.95
C ASN A 106 11.05 -7.17 3.76
N ASP A 107 9.92 -7.77 3.33
CA ASP A 107 9.26 -7.37 2.10
C ASP A 107 7.83 -6.96 2.36
N LYS A 108 7.56 -5.66 2.22
CA LYS A 108 6.23 -5.09 2.38
C LYS A 108 5.62 -4.85 1.01
N ILE A 109 4.81 -5.77 0.52
CA ILE A 109 3.87 -5.47 -0.57
C ILE A 109 2.83 -4.49 -0.01
N ASP A 110 2.55 -3.40 -0.73
CA ASP A 110 1.62 -2.41 -0.23
C ASP A 110 0.21 -2.99 -0.14
N LEU A 111 -0.33 -3.53 -1.25
CA LEU A 111 -1.64 -4.16 -1.27
C LEU A 111 -1.65 -5.42 -2.15
N LEU A 112 -2.36 -6.45 -1.69
CA LEU A 112 -2.74 -7.61 -2.48
C LEU A 112 -4.25 -7.66 -2.58
N ALA A 113 -4.77 -7.77 -3.79
CA ALA A 113 -6.19 -7.81 -4.08
C ALA A 113 -6.53 -8.98 -5.01
N LEU A 114 -7.81 -9.35 -5.02
CA LEU A 114 -8.42 -10.22 -6.01
C LEU A 114 -9.34 -9.38 -6.89
N ARG A 115 -9.21 -9.49 -8.19
CA ARG A 115 -10.18 -8.93 -9.13
C ARG A 115 -11.41 -9.84 -9.18
N ARG A 116 -12.58 -9.31 -9.47
CA ARG A 116 -13.84 -10.08 -9.46
C ARG A 116 -13.87 -11.27 -10.42
N ASP A 117 -13.03 -11.27 -11.42
CA ASP A 117 -12.84 -12.40 -12.35
C ASP A 117 -11.94 -13.50 -11.78
N GLY A 118 -11.42 -13.34 -10.56
CA GLY A 118 -10.56 -14.31 -9.88
C GLY A 118 -9.06 -14.10 -10.09
N ARG A 119 -8.61 -13.10 -10.85
CA ARG A 119 -7.17 -12.81 -11.00
C ARG A 119 -6.62 -12.06 -9.80
N LEU A 120 -5.45 -12.49 -9.33
CA LEU A 120 -4.70 -11.78 -8.30
C LEU A 120 -4.10 -10.48 -8.84
N VAL A 121 -4.04 -9.46 -7.98
CA VAL A 121 -3.47 -8.14 -8.29
C VAL A 121 -2.51 -7.72 -7.20
N VAL A 122 -1.25 -7.52 -7.53
CA VAL A 122 -0.26 -6.83 -6.70
C VAL A 122 -0.34 -5.34 -6.99
N ILE A 123 -0.43 -4.53 -5.95
CA ILE A 123 -0.52 -3.08 -6.07
C ILE A 123 0.67 -2.44 -5.36
N GLU A 124 1.45 -1.67 -6.09
CA GLU A 124 2.55 -0.85 -5.59
C GLU A 124 2.14 0.62 -5.60
N LEU A 125 2.36 1.32 -4.48
CA LEU A 125 1.93 2.69 -4.27
C LEU A 125 3.14 3.62 -4.18
N LYS A 126 3.13 4.72 -4.93
CA LYS A 126 4.08 5.83 -4.76
C LYS A 126 3.33 7.15 -4.74
N THR A 127 3.91 8.12 -4.04
CA THR A 127 3.38 9.50 -3.98
C THR A 127 4.40 10.53 -4.47
N GLN A 128 5.58 10.06 -4.82
CA GLN A 128 6.66 10.84 -5.42
C GLN A 128 7.35 10.01 -6.50
N PRO A 129 8.06 10.64 -7.48
CA PRO A 129 8.79 9.92 -8.49
C PRO A 129 9.85 9.01 -7.88
N ASP A 130 9.75 7.71 -8.17
CA ASP A 130 10.66 6.69 -7.69
C ASP A 130 11.04 5.75 -8.85
N ARG A 131 12.34 5.64 -9.13
CA ARG A 131 12.86 4.75 -10.18
C ARG A 131 12.68 3.28 -9.84
N GLU A 132 12.72 2.96 -8.54
CA GLU A 132 12.66 1.59 -8.04
C GLU A 132 11.24 1.01 -8.03
N MET A 133 10.21 1.84 -8.22
CA MET A 133 8.80 1.42 -8.19
C MET A 133 8.53 0.19 -9.07
N ILE A 134 9.04 0.18 -10.28
CA ILE A 134 8.83 -0.89 -11.26
C ILE A 134 9.50 -2.19 -10.81
N PHE A 135 10.75 -2.09 -10.32
CA PHE A 135 11.51 -3.26 -9.88
C PHE A 135 10.97 -3.83 -8.57
N GLN A 136 10.51 -2.99 -7.66
CA GLN A 136 9.82 -3.41 -6.44
C GLN A 136 8.54 -4.18 -6.78
N ALA A 137 7.73 -3.64 -7.69
CA ALA A 137 6.51 -4.28 -8.14
C ALA A 137 6.78 -5.63 -8.85
N ALA A 138 7.84 -5.71 -9.67
CA ALA A 138 8.25 -6.96 -10.32
C ALA A 138 8.72 -8.03 -9.32
N ASP A 139 9.45 -7.64 -8.27
CA ASP A 139 9.86 -8.56 -7.21
C ASP A 139 8.66 -9.06 -6.39
N TYR A 140 7.69 -8.18 -6.12
CA TYR A 140 6.44 -8.57 -5.46
C TYR A 140 5.61 -9.49 -6.34
N TRP A 141 5.49 -9.20 -7.65
CA TRP A 141 4.87 -10.07 -8.61
C TRP A 141 5.48 -11.48 -8.58
N ARG A 142 6.81 -11.57 -8.68
CA ARG A 142 7.54 -12.84 -8.65
C ARG A 142 7.22 -13.65 -7.39
N LYS A 143 7.17 -13.01 -6.22
CA LYS A 143 6.89 -13.68 -4.95
C LYS A 143 5.45 -14.19 -4.87
N ILE A 144 4.49 -13.37 -5.28
CA ILE A 144 3.06 -13.73 -5.27
C ILE A 144 2.77 -14.78 -6.34
N GLU A 145 3.32 -14.64 -7.54
CA GLU A 145 3.17 -15.59 -8.62
C GLU A 145 3.70 -16.99 -8.22
N LEU A 146 4.85 -17.03 -7.55
CA LEU A 146 5.37 -18.30 -7.02
C LEU A 146 4.43 -18.95 -6.00
N GLN A 147 3.84 -18.17 -5.10
CA GLN A 147 2.89 -18.65 -4.10
C GLN A 147 1.57 -19.10 -4.75
N ARG A 148 1.09 -18.36 -5.77
CA ARG A 148 -0.09 -18.73 -6.56
C ARG A 148 0.12 -20.09 -7.24
N ARG A 149 1.21 -20.25 -8.00
CA ARG A 149 1.54 -21.52 -8.71
C ARG A 149 1.68 -22.72 -7.76
N ARG A 150 2.00 -22.49 -6.50
CA ARG A 150 2.08 -23.53 -5.45
C ARG A 150 0.76 -23.79 -4.71
N GLY A 151 -0.32 -23.09 -5.05
CA GLY A 151 -1.62 -23.19 -4.38
C GLY A 151 -1.67 -22.60 -2.96
N ILE A 152 -0.55 -22.04 -2.45
CA ILE A 152 -0.45 -21.54 -1.06
C ILE A 152 -1.47 -20.44 -0.77
N LEU A 153 -1.73 -19.56 -1.73
CA LEU A 153 -2.66 -18.44 -1.53
C LEU A 153 -4.11 -18.93 -1.52
N GLN A 154 -4.45 -19.95 -2.30
CA GLN A 154 -5.77 -20.58 -2.29
C GLN A 154 -6.01 -21.34 -0.99
N GLU A 155 -5.04 -22.16 -0.55
CA GLU A 155 -5.11 -22.91 0.71
C GLU A 155 -5.22 -21.99 1.93
N ALA A 156 -4.62 -20.81 1.87
CA ALA A 156 -4.67 -19.80 2.93
C ALA A 156 -6.02 -19.08 3.03
N ASP A 157 -6.92 -19.30 2.08
CA ASP A 157 -8.26 -18.69 2.01
C ASP A 157 -8.25 -17.16 2.22
N LEU A 158 -7.33 -16.48 1.55
CA LEU A 158 -7.12 -15.03 1.73
C LEU A 158 -8.33 -14.19 1.32
N PHE A 159 -9.24 -14.74 0.53
CA PHE A 159 -10.36 -14.04 -0.07
C PHE A 159 -11.72 -14.70 0.27
N GLU A 160 -11.81 -15.34 1.44
CA GLU A 160 -13.06 -15.83 2.04
C GLU A 160 -13.85 -16.77 1.08
N GLY A 161 -13.23 -17.87 0.68
CA GLY A 161 -13.83 -18.90 -0.19
C GLY A 161 -13.92 -18.55 -1.66
N ARG A 162 -13.34 -17.42 -2.09
CA ARG A 162 -13.28 -17.07 -3.51
C ARG A 162 -12.17 -17.84 -4.21
N GLU A 163 -12.48 -18.28 -5.40
CA GLU A 163 -11.52 -18.96 -6.25
C GLU A 163 -10.49 -17.98 -6.82
N ILE A 164 -9.23 -18.36 -6.75
CA ILE A 164 -8.11 -17.69 -7.41
C ILE A 164 -7.88 -18.39 -8.74
N LEU A 165 -8.02 -17.65 -9.85
CA LEU A 165 -7.76 -18.20 -11.18
C LEU A 165 -6.29 -18.61 -11.36
N ASP A 166 -6.10 -19.67 -12.14
CA ASP A 166 -4.76 -20.11 -12.56
C ASP A 166 -4.23 -19.28 -13.74
N GLU A 167 -4.22 -17.97 -13.53
CA GLU A 167 -3.69 -16.99 -14.48
C GLU A 167 -2.61 -16.12 -13.81
N PRO A 168 -1.62 -15.60 -14.58
CA PRO A 168 -0.58 -14.75 -14.04
C PRO A 168 -1.11 -13.57 -13.26
N VAL A 169 -0.43 -13.23 -12.18
CA VAL A 169 -0.76 -12.09 -11.31
C VAL A 169 -0.65 -10.78 -12.09
N LEU A 170 -1.61 -9.87 -11.90
CA LEU A 170 -1.57 -8.52 -12.45
C LEU A 170 -0.72 -7.61 -11.56
N VAL A 171 -0.10 -6.61 -12.15
CA VAL A 171 0.62 -5.55 -11.43
C VAL A 171 -0.04 -4.20 -11.68
N TYR A 172 -0.48 -3.53 -10.61
CA TYR A 172 -0.98 -2.17 -10.65
C TYR A 172 0.04 -1.23 -10.01
N LEU A 173 0.59 -0.30 -10.79
CA LEU A 173 1.39 0.81 -10.30
C LEU A 173 0.49 2.03 -10.12
N VAL A 174 0.37 2.50 -8.89
CA VAL A 174 -0.58 3.56 -8.52
C VAL A 174 0.17 4.76 -7.95
N ALA A 175 0.05 5.89 -8.59
CA ALA A 175 0.64 7.15 -8.14
C ALA A 175 -0.18 8.35 -8.63
N PRO A 176 -0.04 9.54 -8.00
CA PRO A 176 -0.49 10.79 -8.62
C PRO A 176 0.13 10.96 -10.01
N ALA A 177 -0.61 11.59 -10.94
CA ALA A 177 -0.23 11.65 -12.36
C ALA A 177 1.18 12.23 -12.57
N LEU A 178 1.57 13.23 -11.77
CA LEU A 178 2.89 13.87 -11.84
C LEU A 178 3.99 13.14 -11.03
N SER A 179 3.65 12.04 -10.37
CA SER A 179 4.57 11.27 -9.51
C SER A 179 5.15 10.02 -10.17
N PHE A 180 4.89 9.79 -11.45
CA PHE A 180 5.61 8.77 -12.21
C PHE A 180 6.98 9.29 -12.64
N HIS A 181 8.02 8.45 -12.46
CA HIS A 181 9.37 8.81 -12.88
C HIS A 181 9.42 8.97 -14.41
N ARG A 182 10.20 9.94 -14.90
CA ARG A 182 10.32 10.22 -16.35
C ARG A 182 10.76 9.02 -17.18
N ASP A 183 11.60 8.15 -16.60
CA ASP A 183 12.13 6.94 -17.27
C ASP A 183 11.23 5.71 -17.05
N TYR A 184 9.98 5.90 -16.59
CA TYR A 184 9.03 4.83 -16.31
C TYR A 184 8.90 3.84 -17.47
N GLU A 185 8.67 4.35 -18.68
CA GLU A 185 8.48 3.50 -19.87
C GLU A 185 9.74 2.73 -20.24
N PHE A 186 10.91 3.33 -20.08
CA PHE A 186 12.18 2.67 -20.32
C PHE A 186 12.37 1.47 -19.40
N PHE A 187 12.13 1.64 -18.10
CA PHE A 187 12.24 0.54 -17.15
C PHE A 187 11.16 -0.52 -17.32
N ALA A 188 9.93 -0.11 -17.63
CA ALA A 188 8.83 -1.05 -17.86
C ALA A 188 9.10 -1.98 -19.05
N ARG A 189 9.79 -1.50 -20.10
CA ARG A 189 10.22 -2.32 -21.26
C ARG A 189 11.25 -3.40 -20.89
N SER A 190 11.98 -3.23 -19.79
CA SER A 190 12.97 -4.21 -19.33
C SER A 190 12.37 -5.37 -18.53
N LEU A 191 11.08 -5.29 -18.17
CA LEU A 191 10.41 -6.35 -17.45
C LEU A 191 10.13 -7.57 -18.33
N SER A 192 9.98 -8.74 -17.68
CA SER A 192 9.52 -9.96 -18.35
C SER A 192 8.18 -9.72 -19.04
N PRO A 193 7.98 -10.24 -20.26
CA PRO A 193 6.69 -10.16 -20.96
C PRO A 193 5.54 -10.89 -20.26
N GLU A 194 5.84 -11.75 -19.28
CA GLU A 194 4.81 -12.39 -18.44
C GLU A 194 4.15 -11.43 -17.45
N ILE A 195 4.78 -10.28 -17.16
CA ILE A 195 4.26 -9.29 -16.22
C ILE A 195 3.29 -8.37 -16.96
N GLU A 196 2.00 -8.54 -16.70
CA GLU A 196 0.95 -7.63 -17.17
C GLU A 196 0.90 -6.42 -16.23
N LEU A 197 1.40 -5.28 -16.72
CA LEU A 197 1.61 -4.06 -15.97
C LEU A 197 0.57 -3.01 -16.31
N TRP A 198 -0.13 -2.50 -15.30
CA TRP A 198 -1.10 -1.42 -15.41
C TRP A 198 -0.65 -0.19 -14.63
N ARG A 199 -0.73 0.96 -15.25
CA ARG A 199 -0.49 2.28 -14.66
C ARG A 199 -1.81 2.94 -14.31
N PHE A 200 -1.98 3.29 -13.03
CA PHE A 200 -3.13 4.04 -12.51
C PHE A 200 -2.67 5.42 -12.09
N GLU A 201 -3.14 6.43 -12.77
CA GLU A 201 -2.83 7.83 -12.49
C GLU A 201 -3.93 8.44 -11.61
N LEU A 202 -3.57 8.85 -10.41
CA LEU A 202 -4.47 9.52 -9.50
C LEU A 202 -4.40 11.05 -9.67
N HIS A 203 -5.49 11.72 -9.33
CA HIS A 203 -5.48 13.17 -9.19
C HIS A 203 -4.55 13.59 -8.04
N GLU A 204 -3.86 14.73 -8.17
CA GLU A 204 -2.88 15.21 -7.19
C GLU A 204 -3.49 15.46 -5.80
N ASN A 205 -4.77 15.75 -5.73
CA ASN A 205 -5.50 15.92 -4.45
C ASN A 205 -6.02 14.59 -3.87
N TRP A 206 -5.30 13.49 -4.06
CA TRP A 206 -5.67 12.14 -3.63
C TRP A 206 -5.93 12.01 -2.11
N ARG A 207 -5.38 12.93 -1.30
CA ARG A 207 -5.62 12.95 0.15
C ARG A 207 -7.07 13.27 0.50
N ALA A 208 -7.70 14.13 -0.28
CA ALA A 208 -9.10 14.47 -0.08
C ALA A 208 -10.03 13.44 -0.72
N GLU A 209 -9.71 13.02 -1.94
CA GLU A 209 -10.51 12.07 -2.69
C GLU A 209 -9.64 11.25 -3.65
N ILE A 210 -9.87 9.95 -3.69
CA ILE A 210 -9.26 9.08 -4.71
C ILE A 210 -10.07 9.26 -6.00
N LYS A 211 -9.44 9.91 -6.98
CA LYS A 211 -9.96 10.04 -8.34
C LYS A 211 -8.93 9.51 -9.32
N VAL A 212 -9.28 8.43 -10.01
CA VAL A 212 -8.46 7.86 -11.07
C VAL A 212 -8.66 8.67 -12.35
N LEU A 213 -7.59 9.30 -12.83
CA LEU A 213 -7.58 10.11 -14.05
C LEU A 213 -7.37 9.25 -15.29
N ALA A 214 -6.50 8.25 -15.19
CA ALA A 214 -6.20 7.34 -16.29
C ALA A 214 -5.86 5.94 -15.77
N ARG A 215 -6.18 4.94 -16.58
CA ARG A 215 -5.77 3.54 -16.45
C ARG A 215 -5.19 3.13 -17.79
N ARG A 216 -3.95 2.66 -17.80
CA ARG A 216 -3.26 2.32 -19.03
C ARG A 216 -2.52 1.01 -18.85
N GLU A 217 -2.78 0.06 -19.72
CA GLU A 217 -1.94 -1.12 -19.85
C GLU A 217 -0.64 -0.72 -20.55
N PHE A 218 0.49 -1.21 -20.04
CA PHE A 218 1.80 -0.85 -20.62
C PHE A 218 1.96 -1.37 -22.05
N ARG A 219 1.41 -2.54 -22.39
CA ARG A 219 1.51 -3.13 -23.73
C ARG A 219 0.74 -2.36 -24.81
N ASP A 220 -0.43 -1.81 -24.47
CA ASP A 220 -1.23 -1.02 -25.41
C ASP A 220 -0.48 0.24 -25.90
N GLN A 221 0.43 0.76 -25.09
CA GLN A 221 1.25 1.92 -25.45
C GLN A 221 2.33 1.59 -26.49
N LEU A 222 2.79 0.34 -26.57
CA LEU A 222 3.79 -0.10 -27.55
C LEU A 222 3.18 -0.31 -28.94
N THR A 223 1.92 -0.74 -29.03
CA THR A 223 1.21 -0.95 -30.30
C THR A 223 0.81 0.36 -30.98
N GLY A 224 0.56 1.42 -30.19
CA GLY A 224 0.26 2.75 -30.70
C GLY A 224 1.43 3.50 -31.34
N LEU A 225 2.67 3.11 -31.03
CA LEU A 225 3.89 3.74 -31.57
C LEU A 225 4.43 3.06 -32.86
N THR A 226 3.89 1.90 -33.23
CA THR A 226 4.32 1.16 -34.41
C THR A 226 3.55 1.56 -35.68
N ASN A 227 2.59 2.48 -35.58
CA ASN A 227 1.75 2.97 -36.68
C ASN A 227 1.99 4.46 -37.03
N LEU A 228 3.21 4.97 -36.79
CA LEU A 228 3.64 6.29 -37.28
C LEU A 228 4.78 6.18 -38.28
#